data_12ae76a86b43d56b892b11bad5b9ec2b
#
_entry.id   12ae76a86b43d56b892b11bad5b9ec2b
#
_cell.length_a   1.000
_cell.length_b   1.000
_cell.length_c   1.000
_cell.angle_alpha   90.00
_cell.angle_beta   90.00
_cell.angle_gamma   90.00
#
_symmetry.space_group_name_H-M   'P 1'
#
loop_
_entity.id
_entity.type
_entity.pdbx_description
1 polymer ?
#
loop_
_entity_poly.entity_id
_entity_poly.type
_entity_poly.pdbx_seq_one_letter_code
_entity_poly.pdbx_strand_id
1 'polypeptide(L)'
;MAAAAFTAAVVIVCSVAFFALPAKLVNADVGQPDIAVPALSDVHCASYCVYDKTTGYIVLSMNPEDRIYPASMTKIMTCMLSLEYLDTSAKLTVSPSALAGLGSDSSLMGVLEGEKVKVSELLYGLMLPSGNDAANVLGEGCVEAFFEKYPAGGTTLNSDGVNAQYILDTLGDTQEHILSMRKLDAFAVLMNLRASKLGCKGTHFVNACGLPDNDHYTTAYDLTLIMAAASELEDFRTLISAPSHVFAATNRHKADAWDYVKNSNYLLYDPWLASKTANGTDSHLSAVIGGKTGTTSQAGKGLTIYTVNENGHELMISICGIPQDYYFYTTMYLASVTAYGNLACWEADPVTRVYGTTGD
;
A
#
# COMPACT_ATOMS: atom_id res chain seq x y z
N MET A 1 39.11 -25.13 42.49
CA MET A 1 38.22 -23.93 42.48
C MET A 1 38.31 -23.32 41.10
N ALA A 2 37.37 -23.63 40.24
CA ALA A 2 37.26 -23.06 38.88
C ALA A 2 35.94 -22.26 38.81
N ALA A 3 36.06 -20.96 38.61
CA ALA A 3 34.94 -20.05 38.46
C ALA A 3 34.38 -20.16 37.04
N ALA A 4 33.15 -20.54 36.92
CA ALA A 4 32.41 -20.52 35.67
C ALA A 4 31.88 -19.10 35.44
N ALA A 5 32.32 -18.45 34.36
CA ALA A 5 31.77 -17.17 33.88
C ALA A 5 30.49 -17.45 33.09
N PHE A 6 29.38 -16.96 33.60
CA PHE A 6 28.09 -16.89 32.87
C PHE A 6 28.13 -15.64 31.99
N THR A 7 28.24 -15.83 30.68
CA THR A 7 28.00 -14.77 29.70
C THR A 7 26.50 -14.70 29.44
N ALA A 8 25.86 -13.68 29.99
CA ALA A 8 24.48 -13.36 29.65
C ALA A 8 24.46 -12.65 28.29
N ALA A 9 23.91 -13.32 27.30
CA ALA A 9 23.58 -12.67 26.02
C ALA A 9 22.36 -11.77 26.23
N VAL A 10 22.58 -10.47 26.19
CA VAL A 10 21.49 -9.48 26.16
C VAL A 10 20.95 -9.47 24.72
N VAL A 11 19.82 -10.12 24.53
CA VAL A 11 19.01 -9.97 23.32
C VAL A 11 18.32 -8.61 23.41
N ILE A 12 18.84 -7.63 22.70
CA ILE A 12 18.15 -6.35 22.50
C ILE A 12 17.03 -6.61 21.51
N VAL A 13 15.82 -6.83 22.02
CA VAL A 13 14.61 -6.77 21.22
C VAL A 13 14.38 -5.28 20.94
N CYS A 14 14.75 -4.83 19.75
CA CYS A 14 14.29 -3.54 19.24
C CYS A 14 12.79 -3.66 18.95
N SER A 15 11.96 -3.42 19.98
CA SER A 15 10.56 -3.09 19.79
C SER A 15 10.52 -1.71 19.14
N VAL A 16 10.34 -1.69 17.81
CA VAL A 16 9.96 -0.48 17.08
C VAL A 16 8.54 -0.15 17.53
N ALA A 17 8.44 0.75 18.51
CA ALA A 17 7.15 1.31 18.89
C ALA A 17 6.71 2.24 17.74
N PHE A 18 5.81 1.75 16.90
CA PHE A 18 5.07 2.60 15.98
C PHE A 18 4.18 3.55 16.79
N PHE A 19 4.69 4.72 17.07
CA PHE A 19 3.85 5.84 17.46
C PHE A 19 3.19 6.36 16.20
N ALA A 20 1.91 6.04 16.01
CA ALA A 20 1.06 6.80 15.11
C ALA A 20 1.00 8.23 15.68
N LEU A 21 1.86 9.11 15.17
CA LEU A 21 1.75 10.54 15.43
C LEU A 21 0.48 11.00 14.72
N PRO A 22 -0.51 11.57 15.45
CA PRO A 22 -1.68 12.14 14.79
C PRO A 22 -1.19 13.24 13.85
N ALA A 23 -1.50 13.15 12.56
CA ALA A 23 -1.26 14.24 11.65
C ALA A 23 -2.01 15.48 12.17
N LYS A 24 -1.27 16.54 12.44
CA LYS A 24 -1.86 17.81 12.84
C LYS A 24 -2.30 18.51 11.56
N LEU A 25 -3.60 18.54 11.31
CA LEU A 25 -4.21 19.54 10.43
C LEU A 25 -4.01 20.91 11.11
N VAL A 26 -3.11 21.72 10.61
CA VAL A 26 -2.94 23.09 11.05
C VAL A 26 -3.54 23.97 9.96
N ASN A 27 -4.77 24.44 10.18
CA ASN A 27 -5.35 25.51 9.38
C ASN A 27 -4.61 26.81 9.74
N ALA A 28 -3.68 27.22 8.91
CA ALA A 28 -3.09 28.54 8.98
C ALA A 28 -3.31 29.24 7.65
N ASP A 29 -3.97 30.38 7.73
CA ASP A 29 -4.09 31.35 6.65
C ASP A 29 -2.69 31.95 6.42
N VAL A 30 -1.89 31.30 5.57
CA VAL A 30 -0.54 31.77 5.23
C VAL A 30 -0.61 32.25 3.79
N GLY A 31 -0.32 33.52 3.59
CA GLY A 31 -0.27 34.13 2.27
C GLY A 31 0.45 33.24 1.28
N GLN A 32 -0.17 33.04 0.11
CA GLN A 32 0.41 32.24 -0.97
C GLN A 32 1.82 32.74 -1.28
N PRO A 33 2.82 31.84 -1.37
CA PRO A 33 4.11 32.24 -1.89
C PRO A 33 3.96 32.68 -3.36
N ASP A 34 4.70 33.68 -3.78
CA ASP A 34 4.72 34.25 -5.14
C ASP A 34 5.28 33.29 -6.22
N ILE A 35 5.20 31.98 -5.99
CA ILE A 35 5.54 30.96 -6.97
C ILE A 35 4.25 30.62 -7.70
N ALA A 36 4.27 30.72 -9.02
CA ALA A 36 3.18 30.27 -9.88
C ALA A 36 2.99 28.74 -9.72
N VAL A 37 2.32 28.34 -8.63
CA VAL A 37 1.78 26.99 -8.52
C VAL A 37 0.80 26.86 -9.67
N PRO A 38 0.99 25.89 -10.59
CA PRO A 38 0.00 25.64 -11.64
C PRO A 38 -1.37 25.52 -10.99
N ALA A 39 -2.38 26.14 -11.62
CA ALA A 39 -3.72 26.18 -11.02
C ALA A 39 -4.19 24.76 -10.70
N LEU A 40 -4.57 24.50 -9.45
CA LEU A 40 -5.14 23.19 -9.02
C LEU A 40 -6.42 22.83 -9.79
N SER A 41 -7.01 23.79 -10.52
CA SER A 41 -8.10 23.60 -11.49
C SER A 41 -7.81 22.57 -12.58
N ASP A 42 -6.53 22.25 -12.83
CA ASP A 42 -6.14 21.28 -13.86
C ASP A 42 -6.01 19.85 -13.31
N VAL A 43 -6.23 19.67 -12.01
CA VAL A 43 -6.19 18.36 -11.35
C VAL A 43 -7.58 17.72 -11.38
N HIS A 44 -7.80 16.83 -12.33
CA HIS A 44 -9.07 16.14 -12.52
C HIS A 44 -9.08 14.81 -11.72
N CYS A 45 -9.50 14.87 -10.45
CA CYS A 45 -9.72 13.69 -9.62
C CYS A 45 -10.79 13.95 -8.55
N ALA A 46 -11.27 12.92 -7.88
CA ALA A 46 -12.25 13.07 -6.80
C ALA A 46 -11.58 13.48 -5.48
N SER A 47 -10.40 12.93 -5.22
CA SER A 47 -9.68 13.14 -3.97
C SER A 47 -8.18 12.92 -4.17
N TYR A 48 -7.35 13.69 -3.47
CA TYR A 48 -5.93 13.44 -3.35
C TYR A 48 -5.36 13.85 -2.01
N CYS A 49 -4.24 13.26 -1.64
CA CYS A 49 -3.45 13.63 -0.48
C CYS A 49 -1.96 13.47 -0.78
N VAL A 50 -1.18 14.47 -0.42
CA VAL A 50 0.28 14.43 -0.40
C VAL A 50 0.72 14.54 1.05
N TYR A 51 1.24 13.44 1.57
CA TYR A 51 1.72 13.32 2.94
C TYR A 51 3.25 13.26 2.95
N ASP A 52 3.87 14.18 3.64
CA ASP A 52 5.32 14.16 3.89
C ASP A 52 5.60 13.31 5.14
N LYS A 53 6.08 12.10 4.90
CA LYS A 53 6.45 11.14 5.94
C LYS A 53 7.60 11.65 6.80
N THR A 54 8.53 12.44 6.23
CA THR A 54 9.70 12.97 6.92
C THR A 54 9.29 13.96 8.02
N THR A 55 8.26 14.77 7.77
CA THR A 55 7.78 15.78 8.71
C THR A 55 6.50 15.39 9.44
N GLY A 56 5.74 14.43 8.90
CA GLY A 56 4.45 14.03 9.44
C GLY A 56 3.29 14.95 9.07
N TYR A 57 3.45 15.82 8.07
CA TYR A 57 2.41 16.78 7.65
C TYR A 57 1.78 16.43 6.30
N ILE A 58 0.51 16.80 6.14
CA ILE A 58 -0.12 16.88 4.83
C ILE A 58 0.37 18.17 4.17
N VAL A 59 0.99 18.04 3.02
CA VAL A 59 1.57 19.15 2.25
C VAL A 59 0.55 19.75 1.29
N LEU A 60 -0.26 18.88 0.68
CA LEU A 60 -1.27 19.26 -0.29
C LEU A 60 -2.42 18.25 -0.24
N SER A 61 -3.66 18.69 -0.32
CA SER A 61 -4.81 17.79 -0.35
C SER A 61 -6.04 18.43 -0.96
N MET A 62 -6.93 17.57 -1.45
CA MET A 62 -8.30 17.90 -1.85
C MET A 62 -9.19 16.75 -1.42
N ASN A 63 -10.22 17.02 -0.63
CA ASN A 63 -11.15 16.02 -0.11
C ASN A 63 -10.43 14.78 0.49
N PRO A 64 -9.34 14.94 1.29
CA PRO A 64 -8.44 13.83 1.66
C PRO A 64 -9.10 12.76 2.53
N GLU A 65 -10.19 13.10 3.21
CA GLU A 65 -10.95 12.22 4.12
C GLU A 65 -12.25 11.70 3.50
N ASP A 66 -12.58 12.10 2.26
CA ASP A 66 -13.76 11.58 1.57
C ASP A 66 -13.59 10.09 1.26
N ARG A 67 -14.66 9.33 1.47
CA ARG A 67 -14.67 7.90 1.15
C ARG A 67 -14.60 7.67 -0.35
N ILE A 68 -13.66 6.84 -0.74
CA ILE A 68 -13.46 6.40 -2.12
C ILE A 68 -13.32 4.87 -2.17
N TYR A 69 -13.55 4.30 -3.33
CA TYR A 69 -13.20 2.91 -3.59
C TYR A 69 -11.72 2.78 -3.91
N PRO A 70 -10.93 1.98 -3.13
CA PRO A 70 -9.48 1.89 -3.33
C PRO A 70 -9.09 1.13 -4.60
N ALA A 71 -9.97 0.30 -5.13
CA ALA A 71 -9.58 -0.66 -6.17
C ALA A 71 -8.27 -1.40 -5.78
N SER A 72 -7.40 -1.70 -6.74
CA SER A 72 -6.17 -2.45 -6.47
C SER A 72 -5.13 -1.73 -5.61
N MET A 73 -5.36 -0.49 -5.18
CA MET A 73 -4.50 0.14 -4.15
C MET A 73 -4.62 -0.58 -2.80
N THR A 74 -5.71 -1.32 -2.56
CA THR A 74 -5.88 -2.30 -1.46
C THR A 74 -4.67 -3.22 -1.29
N LYS A 75 -4.03 -3.61 -2.40
CA LYS A 75 -2.92 -4.55 -2.41
C LYS A 75 -1.65 -4.04 -1.71
N ILE A 76 -1.57 -2.75 -1.41
CA ILE A 76 -0.52 -2.18 -0.55
C ILE A 76 -0.63 -2.81 0.85
N MET A 77 -1.84 -2.83 1.42
CA MET A 77 -2.12 -3.46 2.71
C MET A 77 -1.87 -4.98 2.66
N THR A 78 -2.34 -5.64 1.60
CA THR A 78 -2.13 -7.09 1.42
C THR A 78 -0.64 -7.42 1.33
N CYS A 79 0.15 -6.65 0.58
CA CYS A 79 1.59 -6.83 0.47
C CYS A 79 2.29 -6.65 1.83
N MET A 80 1.96 -5.58 2.55
CA MET A 80 2.52 -5.27 3.86
C MET A 80 2.29 -6.41 4.85
N LEU A 81 1.04 -6.90 4.96
CA LEU A 81 0.72 -8.00 5.87
C LEU A 81 1.37 -9.31 5.42
N SER A 82 1.47 -9.55 4.11
CA SER A 82 2.15 -10.75 3.59
C SER A 82 3.63 -10.76 3.96
N LEU A 83 4.32 -9.62 3.87
CA LEU A 83 5.72 -9.49 4.27
C LEU A 83 5.92 -9.63 5.79
N GLU A 84 4.89 -9.34 6.57
CA GLU A 84 4.95 -9.46 8.03
C GLU A 84 4.72 -10.89 8.53
N TYR A 85 3.80 -11.61 7.90
CA TYR A 85 3.37 -12.92 8.39
C TYR A 85 4.02 -14.10 7.66
N LEU A 86 4.51 -13.92 6.45
CA LEU A 86 5.00 -15.01 5.60
C LEU A 86 6.52 -14.95 5.39
N ASP A 87 7.15 -16.12 5.37
CA ASP A 87 8.52 -16.26 4.86
C ASP A 87 8.49 -16.16 3.32
N THR A 88 9.19 -15.18 2.75
CA THR A 88 9.22 -14.94 1.30
C THR A 88 9.82 -16.12 0.51
N SER A 89 10.63 -16.96 1.15
CA SER A 89 11.21 -18.18 0.55
C SER A 89 10.25 -19.37 0.58
N ALA A 90 9.23 -19.36 1.43
CA ALA A 90 8.24 -20.41 1.56
C ALA A 90 7.37 -20.53 0.31
N LYS A 91 6.71 -21.67 0.14
CA LYS A 91 5.74 -21.90 -0.93
C LYS A 91 4.34 -22.06 -0.38
N LEU A 92 3.39 -21.34 -0.95
CA LEU A 92 1.97 -21.52 -0.71
C LEU A 92 1.37 -22.41 -1.80
N THR A 93 0.37 -23.18 -1.44
CA THR A 93 -0.42 -23.98 -2.40
C THR A 93 -1.68 -23.21 -2.74
N VAL A 94 -1.91 -23.00 -4.04
CA VAL A 94 -3.11 -22.30 -4.52
C VAL A 94 -4.34 -23.16 -4.25
N SER A 95 -5.22 -22.67 -3.40
CA SER A 95 -6.49 -23.32 -3.07
C SER A 95 -7.58 -23.02 -4.10
N PRO A 96 -8.63 -23.84 -4.23
CA PRO A 96 -9.79 -23.51 -5.04
C PRO A 96 -10.49 -22.22 -4.57
N SER A 97 -10.52 -21.95 -3.25
CA SER A 97 -11.15 -20.76 -2.65
C SER A 97 -10.44 -19.47 -3.05
N ALA A 98 -9.12 -19.48 -3.18
CA ALA A 98 -8.36 -18.31 -3.63
C ALA A 98 -8.67 -17.88 -5.07
N LEU A 99 -9.13 -18.81 -5.90
CA LEU A 99 -9.51 -18.56 -7.30
C LEU A 99 -11.01 -18.32 -7.49
N ALA A 100 -11.81 -18.63 -6.46
CA ALA A 100 -13.25 -18.50 -6.52
C ALA A 100 -13.68 -17.03 -6.67
N GLY A 101 -14.71 -16.79 -7.50
CA GLY A 101 -15.29 -15.44 -7.68
C GLY A 101 -14.46 -14.46 -8.50
N LEU A 102 -13.28 -14.87 -9.02
CA LEU A 102 -12.50 -14.04 -9.92
C LEU A 102 -13.08 -14.11 -11.33
N GLY A 103 -13.58 -12.97 -11.84
CA GLY A 103 -14.13 -12.84 -13.18
C GLY A 103 -13.07 -12.89 -14.28
N SER A 104 -13.50 -13.09 -15.52
CA SER A 104 -12.62 -13.11 -16.70
C SER A 104 -11.93 -11.77 -16.99
N ASP A 105 -12.46 -10.68 -16.43
CA ASP A 105 -11.94 -9.31 -16.52
C ASP A 105 -11.03 -8.93 -15.34
N SER A 106 -10.81 -9.87 -14.42
CA SER A 106 -9.89 -9.68 -13.30
C SER A 106 -8.44 -9.61 -13.76
N SER A 107 -7.66 -8.70 -13.19
CA SER A 107 -6.19 -8.76 -13.31
C SER A 107 -5.68 -10.00 -12.57
N LEU A 108 -4.95 -10.87 -13.24
CA LEU A 108 -4.45 -12.11 -12.69
C LEU A 108 -2.93 -12.21 -12.89
N MET A 109 -2.26 -12.85 -11.94
CA MET A 109 -0.92 -13.40 -12.14
C MET A 109 -0.98 -14.65 -13.01
N GLY A 110 -2.08 -15.40 -12.91
CA GLY A 110 -2.35 -16.62 -13.70
C GLY A 110 -1.98 -17.91 -12.99
N VAL A 111 -2.03 -17.95 -11.67
CA VAL A 111 -1.79 -19.18 -10.89
C VAL A 111 -2.91 -20.19 -11.05
N LEU A 112 -2.57 -21.48 -10.97
CA LEU A 112 -3.48 -22.61 -11.16
C LEU A 112 -3.76 -23.33 -9.83
N GLU A 113 -4.97 -23.88 -9.69
CA GLU A 113 -5.32 -24.71 -8.53
C GLU A 113 -4.28 -25.83 -8.29
N GLY A 114 -3.88 -25.99 -7.01
CA GLY A 114 -2.86 -26.96 -6.59
C GLY A 114 -1.43 -26.57 -7.00
N GLU A 115 -1.23 -25.40 -7.55
CA GLU A 115 0.09 -24.88 -7.84
C GLU A 115 0.81 -24.47 -6.55
N LYS A 116 2.11 -24.75 -6.49
CA LYS A 116 2.99 -24.38 -5.37
C LYS A 116 3.90 -23.24 -5.80
N VAL A 117 3.57 -22.05 -5.34
CA VAL A 117 4.24 -20.80 -5.73
C VAL A 117 4.98 -20.22 -4.54
N LYS A 118 6.20 -19.72 -4.75
CA LYS A 118 6.92 -19.00 -3.69
C LYS A 118 6.18 -17.72 -3.32
N VAL A 119 6.21 -17.37 -2.03
CA VAL A 119 5.65 -16.11 -1.53
C VAL A 119 6.27 -14.92 -2.26
N SER A 120 7.59 -14.91 -2.50
CA SER A 120 8.25 -13.86 -3.29
C SER A 120 7.66 -13.69 -4.69
N GLU A 121 7.36 -14.79 -5.40
CA GLU A 121 6.76 -14.75 -6.74
C GLU A 121 5.32 -14.22 -6.69
N LEU A 122 4.54 -14.65 -5.67
CA LEU A 122 3.19 -14.14 -5.45
C LEU A 122 3.17 -12.64 -5.15
N LEU A 123 4.17 -12.15 -4.41
CA LEU A 123 4.31 -10.71 -4.12
C LEU A 123 4.60 -9.90 -5.40
N TYR A 124 5.45 -10.40 -6.31
CA TYR A 124 5.61 -9.79 -7.63
C TYR A 124 4.33 -9.86 -8.45
N GLY A 125 3.62 -11.01 -8.42
CA GLY A 125 2.32 -11.17 -9.06
C GLY A 125 1.23 -10.25 -8.50
N LEU A 126 1.28 -9.97 -7.20
CA LEU A 126 0.40 -9.02 -6.52
C LEU A 126 0.63 -7.59 -6.98
N MET A 127 1.91 -7.16 -6.99
CA MET A 127 2.25 -5.74 -7.12
C MET A 127 2.38 -5.28 -8.57
N LEU A 128 2.98 -6.07 -9.47
CA LEU A 128 3.26 -5.64 -10.84
C LEU A 128 2.03 -5.75 -11.75
N PRO A 129 1.51 -6.96 -12.08
CA PRO A 129 0.32 -7.10 -12.90
C PRO A 129 -0.97 -6.89 -12.11
N SER A 130 -0.86 -6.64 -10.81
CA SER A 130 -2.02 -6.44 -9.94
C SER A 130 -2.89 -7.70 -9.76
N GLY A 131 -2.28 -8.90 -9.67
CA GLY A 131 -2.98 -10.19 -9.60
C GLY A 131 -3.94 -10.30 -8.42
N ASN A 132 -5.23 -10.52 -8.71
CA ASN A 132 -6.25 -10.76 -7.68
C ASN A 132 -6.12 -12.18 -7.11
N ASP A 133 -5.75 -13.13 -7.94
CA ASP A 133 -5.41 -14.50 -7.56
C ASP A 133 -4.23 -14.55 -6.58
N ALA A 134 -3.15 -13.84 -6.89
CA ALA A 134 -2.00 -13.71 -5.98
C ALA A 134 -2.40 -13.07 -4.64
N ALA A 135 -3.28 -12.04 -4.65
CA ALA A 135 -3.78 -11.41 -3.44
C ALA A 135 -4.53 -12.39 -2.53
N ASN A 136 -5.40 -13.20 -3.11
CA ASN A 136 -6.18 -14.17 -2.36
C ASN A 136 -5.32 -15.30 -1.80
N VAL A 137 -4.37 -15.84 -2.60
CA VAL A 137 -3.43 -16.88 -2.12
C VAL A 137 -2.58 -16.36 -0.96
N LEU A 138 -2.07 -15.13 -1.07
CA LEU A 138 -1.31 -14.49 0.02
C LEU A 138 -2.17 -14.26 1.25
N GLY A 139 -3.41 -13.76 1.08
CA GLY A 139 -4.33 -13.54 2.19
C GLY A 139 -4.67 -14.83 2.96
N GLU A 140 -4.94 -15.93 2.24
CA GLU A 140 -5.16 -17.22 2.88
C GLU A 140 -3.92 -17.70 3.63
N GLY A 141 -2.73 -17.59 3.03
CA GLY A 141 -1.46 -17.96 3.66
C GLY A 141 -1.17 -17.14 4.91
N CYS A 142 -1.47 -15.84 4.90
CA CYS A 142 -1.32 -14.97 6.07
C CYS A 142 -2.18 -15.45 7.25
N VAL A 143 -3.42 -15.84 6.99
CA VAL A 143 -4.31 -16.34 8.03
C VAL A 143 -3.81 -17.66 8.62
N GLU A 144 -3.38 -18.60 7.78
CA GLU A 144 -2.80 -19.86 8.22
C GLU A 144 -1.57 -19.63 9.13
N ALA A 145 -0.63 -18.80 8.67
CA ALA A 145 0.57 -18.44 9.42
C ALA A 145 0.23 -17.69 10.73
N PHE A 146 -0.79 -16.81 10.69
CA PHE A 146 -1.23 -16.08 11.87
C PHE A 146 -1.81 -17.01 12.95
N PHE A 147 -2.69 -17.94 12.57
CA PHE A 147 -3.26 -18.91 13.51
C PHE A 147 -2.21 -19.87 14.09
N GLU A 148 -1.21 -20.25 13.30
CA GLU A 148 -0.09 -21.08 13.76
C GLU A 148 0.79 -20.34 14.76
N LYS A 149 1.17 -19.10 14.45
CA LYS A 149 2.12 -18.31 15.26
C LYS A 149 1.49 -17.69 16.50
N TYR A 150 0.21 -17.33 16.43
CA TYR A 150 -0.55 -16.62 17.47
C TYR A 150 -1.85 -17.37 17.82
N PRO A 151 -1.78 -18.60 18.35
CA PRO A 151 -2.97 -19.45 18.54
C PRO A 151 -3.98 -18.83 19.51
N ALA A 152 -5.25 -19.16 19.31
CA ALA A 152 -6.33 -18.77 20.22
C ALA A 152 -6.10 -19.34 21.62
N GLY A 153 -6.40 -18.55 22.66
CA GLY A 153 -6.11 -18.92 24.06
C GLY A 153 -4.62 -18.90 24.43
N GLY A 154 -3.73 -18.62 23.47
CA GLY A 154 -2.30 -18.43 23.73
C GLY A 154 -1.99 -17.05 24.32
N THR A 155 -0.79 -16.91 24.88
CA THR A 155 -0.29 -15.63 25.44
C THR A 155 0.55 -14.84 24.44
N THR A 156 0.94 -15.45 23.32
CA THR A 156 1.71 -14.79 22.26
C THR A 156 0.77 -13.92 21.43
N LEU A 157 1.13 -12.63 21.29
CA LEU A 157 0.39 -11.64 20.53
C LEU A 157 1.24 -11.14 19.36
N ASN A 158 0.57 -10.73 18.27
CA ASN A 158 1.23 -10.07 17.13
C ASN A 158 1.62 -8.62 17.47
N SER A 159 2.17 -7.90 16.49
CA SER A 159 2.54 -6.48 16.62
C SER A 159 1.36 -5.55 16.96
N ASP A 160 0.14 -5.94 16.57
CA ASP A 160 -1.09 -5.19 16.88
C ASP A 160 -1.68 -5.53 18.26
N GLY A 161 -1.07 -6.46 18.98
CA GLY A 161 -1.48 -6.85 20.35
C GLY A 161 -2.64 -7.84 20.40
N VAL A 162 -2.83 -8.65 19.37
CA VAL A 162 -3.89 -9.66 19.27
C VAL A 162 -3.36 -11.05 18.89
N ASN A 163 -4.17 -12.07 19.12
CA ASN A 163 -3.97 -13.44 18.65
C ASN A 163 -5.21 -13.94 17.90
N ALA A 164 -5.24 -15.21 17.54
CA ALA A 164 -6.35 -15.81 16.79
C ALA A 164 -7.71 -15.68 17.48
N GLN A 165 -7.76 -15.56 18.81
CA GLN A 165 -9.02 -15.33 19.53
C GLN A 165 -9.73 -14.07 19.06
N TYR A 166 -8.99 -13.00 18.76
CA TYR A 166 -9.56 -11.75 18.22
C TYR A 166 -10.33 -11.99 16.91
N ILE A 167 -9.79 -12.84 16.01
CA ILE A 167 -10.45 -13.17 14.75
C ILE A 167 -11.70 -14.00 15.01
N LEU A 168 -11.60 -15.03 15.90
CA LEU A 168 -12.73 -15.89 16.24
C LEU A 168 -13.88 -15.08 16.83
N ASP A 169 -13.59 -14.17 17.75
CA ASP A 169 -14.59 -13.31 18.39
C ASP A 169 -15.21 -12.33 17.39
N THR A 170 -14.41 -11.75 16.50
CA THR A 170 -14.88 -10.79 15.49
C THR A 170 -15.81 -11.43 14.47
N LEU A 171 -15.49 -12.65 14.02
CA LEU A 171 -16.29 -13.36 13.03
C LEU A 171 -17.43 -14.20 13.67
N GLY A 172 -17.38 -14.40 14.99
CA GLY A 172 -18.34 -15.25 15.71
C GLY A 172 -18.29 -16.70 15.22
N ASP A 173 -17.11 -17.22 14.91
CA ASP A 173 -16.94 -18.49 14.21
C ASP A 173 -15.82 -19.35 14.83
N THR A 174 -15.74 -20.63 14.43
CA THR A 174 -14.72 -21.57 14.90
C THR A 174 -13.45 -21.50 14.03
N GLN A 175 -12.32 -21.83 14.63
CA GLN A 175 -11.05 -21.89 13.89
C GLN A 175 -11.12 -22.87 12.70
N GLU A 176 -11.72 -24.05 12.90
CA GLU A 176 -11.87 -25.06 11.85
C GLU A 176 -12.65 -24.54 10.66
N HIS A 177 -13.79 -23.89 10.89
CA HIS A 177 -14.62 -23.32 9.83
C HIS A 177 -13.92 -22.16 9.14
N ILE A 178 -13.26 -21.27 9.88
CA ILE A 178 -12.50 -20.15 9.28
C ILE A 178 -11.39 -20.68 8.39
N LEU A 179 -10.57 -21.62 8.85
CA LEU A 179 -9.45 -22.16 8.09
C LEU A 179 -9.90 -23.00 6.88
N SER A 180 -11.10 -23.56 6.91
CA SER A 180 -11.63 -24.32 5.76
C SER A 180 -12.39 -23.48 4.74
N MET A 181 -13.16 -22.46 5.17
CA MET A 181 -14.15 -21.79 4.33
C MET A 181 -14.07 -20.26 4.32
N ARG A 182 -13.43 -19.64 5.32
CA ARG A 182 -13.53 -18.18 5.56
C ARG A 182 -12.18 -17.48 5.75
N LYS A 183 -11.10 -18.04 5.18
CA LYS A 183 -9.76 -17.43 5.34
C LYS A 183 -9.69 -15.99 4.84
N LEU A 184 -10.33 -15.66 3.72
CA LEU A 184 -10.32 -14.30 3.19
C LEU A 184 -11.13 -13.31 4.06
N ASP A 185 -12.21 -13.78 4.72
CA ASP A 185 -12.92 -12.95 5.71
C ASP A 185 -12.00 -12.66 6.93
N ALA A 186 -11.30 -13.68 7.41
CA ALA A 186 -10.33 -13.54 8.49
C ALA A 186 -9.16 -12.63 8.10
N PHE A 187 -8.72 -12.68 6.86
CA PHE A 187 -7.71 -11.76 6.36
C PHE A 187 -8.22 -10.31 6.35
N ALA A 188 -9.47 -10.08 5.93
CA ALA A 188 -10.07 -8.75 5.99
C ALA A 188 -10.13 -8.20 7.44
N VAL A 189 -10.37 -9.06 8.45
CA VAL A 189 -10.29 -8.66 9.86
C VAL A 189 -8.88 -8.18 10.22
N LEU A 190 -7.83 -8.88 9.78
CA LEU A 190 -6.43 -8.45 10.01
C LEU A 190 -6.11 -7.14 9.28
N MET A 191 -6.61 -6.96 8.05
CA MET A 191 -6.43 -5.70 7.29
C MET A 191 -7.06 -4.52 8.03
N ASN A 192 -8.29 -4.68 8.53
CA ASN A 192 -9.01 -3.63 9.26
C ASN A 192 -8.37 -3.31 10.60
N LEU A 193 -7.91 -4.34 11.32
CA LEU A 193 -7.15 -4.13 12.54
C LEU A 193 -5.90 -3.30 12.28
N ARG A 194 -5.10 -3.68 11.27
CA ARG A 194 -3.90 -2.94 10.90
C ARG A 194 -4.22 -1.51 10.47
N ALA A 195 -5.24 -1.30 9.64
CA ALA A 195 -5.67 0.04 9.24
C ALA A 195 -6.01 0.92 10.46
N SER A 196 -6.77 0.36 11.42
CA SER A 196 -7.09 1.04 12.68
C SER A 196 -5.84 1.41 13.49
N LYS A 197 -4.86 0.50 13.59
CA LYS A 197 -3.58 0.75 14.30
C LYS A 197 -2.71 1.81 13.62
N LEU A 198 -2.80 1.93 12.30
CA LEU A 198 -2.14 2.98 11.53
C LEU A 198 -2.85 4.34 11.65
N GLY A 199 -4.00 4.41 12.31
CA GLY A 199 -4.79 5.63 12.45
C GLY A 199 -5.72 5.91 11.27
N CYS A 200 -5.95 4.95 10.38
CA CYS A 200 -6.90 5.07 9.28
C CYS A 200 -8.33 5.08 9.82
N LYS A 201 -9.03 6.20 9.65
CA LYS A 201 -10.38 6.41 10.19
C LYS A 201 -11.49 6.22 9.17
N GLY A 202 -11.17 6.34 7.90
CA GLY A 202 -12.09 6.24 6.78
C GLY A 202 -11.89 5.00 5.94
N THR A 203 -11.26 3.94 6.48
CA THR A 203 -10.91 2.72 5.75
C THR A 203 -11.63 1.50 6.30
N HIS A 204 -12.19 0.70 5.40
CA HIS A 204 -12.73 -0.62 5.67
C HIS A 204 -12.49 -1.57 4.49
N PHE A 205 -11.86 -2.70 4.75
CA PHE A 205 -11.53 -3.72 3.78
C PHE A 205 -12.46 -4.93 3.95
N VAL A 206 -12.97 -5.48 2.85
CA VAL A 206 -13.75 -6.73 2.83
C VAL A 206 -13.13 -7.81 1.95
N ASN A 207 -12.07 -7.47 1.20
CA ASN A 207 -11.32 -8.43 0.39
C ASN A 207 -9.85 -8.01 0.24
N ALA A 208 -9.01 -8.95 -0.18
CA ALA A 208 -7.57 -8.79 -0.28
C ALA A 208 -7.09 -8.01 -1.52
N CYS A 209 -7.94 -7.84 -2.54
CA CYS A 209 -7.50 -7.41 -3.87
C CYS A 209 -8.07 -6.08 -4.34
N GLY A 210 -9.14 -5.57 -3.70
CA GLY A 210 -9.80 -4.33 -4.08
C GLY A 210 -10.92 -4.50 -5.10
N LEU A 211 -11.52 -5.67 -5.19
CA LEU A 211 -12.76 -5.87 -5.94
C LEU A 211 -13.88 -5.00 -5.35
N PRO A 212 -14.77 -4.47 -6.20
CA PRO A 212 -15.82 -3.58 -5.77
C PRO A 212 -16.78 -4.22 -4.76
N ASP A 213 -16.98 -3.51 -3.65
CA ASP A 213 -17.99 -3.79 -2.65
C ASP A 213 -18.36 -2.46 -1.97
N ASN A 214 -19.61 -2.26 -1.56
CA ASN A 214 -20.05 -1.01 -0.94
C ASN A 214 -19.38 -0.78 0.44
N ASP A 215 -18.99 -1.87 1.09
CA ASP A 215 -18.30 -1.83 2.37
C ASP A 215 -16.77 -1.84 2.23
N HIS A 216 -16.24 -1.85 0.98
CA HIS A 216 -14.82 -1.79 0.68
C HIS A 216 -14.42 -0.37 0.28
N TYR A 217 -14.02 0.43 1.25
CA TYR A 217 -13.71 1.84 1.05
C TYR A 217 -12.45 2.27 1.81
N THR A 218 -11.91 3.39 1.42
CA THR A 218 -10.79 4.07 2.07
C THR A 218 -10.87 5.57 1.84
N THR A 219 -9.81 6.31 2.17
CA THR A 219 -9.63 7.72 1.85
C THR A 219 -8.26 7.95 1.22
N ALA A 220 -8.07 9.06 0.51
CA ALA A 220 -6.76 9.39 -0.04
C ALA A 220 -5.72 9.56 1.08
N TYR A 221 -6.10 10.14 2.21
CA TYR A 221 -5.23 10.27 3.38
C TYR A 221 -4.86 8.92 3.98
N ASP A 222 -5.83 8.05 4.23
CA ASP A 222 -5.56 6.72 4.81
C ASP A 222 -4.62 5.89 3.91
N LEU A 223 -4.77 5.98 2.58
CA LEU A 223 -3.86 5.33 1.64
C LEU A 223 -2.41 5.84 1.78
N THR A 224 -2.21 7.12 2.07
CA THR A 224 -0.85 7.65 2.32
C THR A 224 -0.26 7.10 3.63
N LEU A 225 -1.08 6.93 4.67
CA LEU A 225 -0.65 6.31 5.93
C LEU A 225 -0.26 4.84 5.73
N ILE A 226 -1.06 4.09 4.97
CA ILE A 226 -0.78 2.69 4.64
C ILE A 226 0.50 2.59 3.80
N MET A 227 0.69 3.46 2.81
CA MET A 227 1.91 3.50 1.99
C MET A 227 3.13 3.85 2.86
N ALA A 228 3.01 4.82 3.76
CA ALA A 228 4.08 5.22 4.66
C ALA A 228 4.53 4.05 5.55
N ALA A 229 3.58 3.31 6.12
CA ALA A 229 3.88 2.13 6.93
C ALA A 229 4.51 1.01 6.10
N ALA A 230 3.95 0.71 4.93
CA ALA A 230 4.48 -0.31 4.04
C ALA A 230 5.90 0.03 3.56
N SER A 231 6.20 1.31 3.33
CA SER A 231 7.51 1.78 2.87
C SER A 231 8.64 1.57 3.89
N GLU A 232 8.35 1.27 5.15
CA GLU A 232 9.36 0.89 6.14
C GLU A 232 9.98 -0.49 5.83
N LEU A 233 9.27 -1.34 5.11
CA LEU A 233 9.73 -2.68 4.74
C LEU A 233 10.62 -2.59 3.49
N GLU A 234 11.87 -3.06 3.58
CA GLU A 234 12.83 -3.05 2.47
C GLU A 234 12.31 -3.86 1.28
N ASP A 235 11.76 -5.05 1.54
CA ASP A 235 11.19 -5.91 0.50
C ASP A 235 10.01 -5.23 -0.22
N PHE A 236 9.18 -4.46 0.51
CA PHE A 236 8.10 -3.69 -0.10
C PHE A 236 8.66 -2.64 -1.08
N ARG A 237 9.68 -1.88 -0.67
CA ARG A 237 10.33 -0.89 -1.55
C ARG A 237 10.92 -1.55 -2.79
N THR A 238 11.55 -2.71 -2.65
CA THR A 238 12.07 -3.51 -3.76
C THR A 238 10.96 -3.92 -4.74
N LEU A 239 9.83 -4.39 -4.22
CA LEU A 239 8.70 -4.83 -5.04
C LEU A 239 8.07 -3.67 -5.83
N ILE A 240 7.80 -2.53 -5.17
CA ILE A 240 7.14 -1.39 -5.83
C ILE A 240 8.03 -0.67 -6.82
N SER A 241 9.35 -0.75 -6.67
CA SER A 241 10.34 -0.14 -7.57
C SER A 241 10.69 -1.01 -8.77
N ALA A 242 10.31 -2.29 -8.76
CA ALA A 242 10.61 -3.19 -9.86
C ALA A 242 9.79 -2.82 -11.12
N PRO A 243 10.44 -2.49 -12.26
CA PRO A 243 9.72 -2.15 -13.49
C PRO A 243 9.11 -3.38 -14.15
N SER A 244 9.67 -4.55 -13.84
CA SER A 244 9.26 -5.84 -14.44
C SER A 244 9.79 -7.02 -13.65
N HIS A 245 9.23 -8.20 -13.91
CA HIS A 245 9.68 -9.46 -13.33
C HIS A 245 9.48 -10.61 -14.30
N VAL A 246 10.31 -11.63 -14.18
CA VAL A 246 10.16 -12.93 -14.88
C VAL A 246 9.95 -13.99 -13.81
N PHE A 247 8.79 -14.62 -13.83
CA PHE A 247 8.42 -15.61 -12.81
C PHE A 247 9.25 -16.89 -12.90
N ALA A 248 9.62 -17.43 -11.75
CA ALA A 248 10.28 -18.73 -11.66
C ALA A 248 9.31 -19.88 -11.99
N ALA A 249 9.85 -20.98 -12.52
CA ALA A 249 9.06 -22.20 -12.75
C ALA A 249 8.45 -22.75 -11.45
N THR A 250 7.27 -23.34 -11.59
CA THR A 250 6.54 -24.02 -10.51
C THR A 250 6.32 -25.49 -10.84
N ASN A 251 5.47 -26.16 -10.05
CA ASN A 251 5.01 -27.52 -10.39
C ASN A 251 3.96 -27.54 -11.52
N ARG A 252 3.45 -26.40 -11.96
CA ARG A 252 2.40 -26.29 -12.99
C ARG A 252 2.84 -25.45 -14.19
N HIS A 253 3.64 -24.41 -13.99
CA HIS A 253 4.20 -23.56 -15.04
C HIS A 253 5.68 -23.85 -15.24
N LYS A 254 6.10 -23.96 -16.52
CA LYS A 254 7.52 -23.99 -16.91
C LYS A 254 8.05 -22.56 -16.94
N ALA A 255 9.38 -22.40 -16.83
CA ALA A 255 10.02 -21.09 -16.80
C ALA A 255 9.76 -20.23 -18.05
N ASP A 256 9.48 -20.86 -19.20
CA ASP A 256 9.18 -20.22 -20.49
C ASP A 256 7.67 -20.02 -20.75
N ALA A 257 6.82 -20.55 -19.87
CA ALA A 257 5.37 -20.45 -19.98
C ALA A 257 4.77 -19.28 -19.18
N TRP A 258 5.57 -18.67 -18.31
CA TRP A 258 5.20 -17.47 -17.59
C TRP A 258 5.88 -16.26 -18.21
N ASP A 259 5.04 -15.43 -18.77
CA ASP A 259 5.51 -14.25 -19.47
C ASP A 259 6.16 -13.24 -18.53
N TYR A 260 7.03 -12.45 -19.11
CA TYR A 260 7.54 -11.25 -18.55
C TYR A 260 6.37 -10.30 -18.20
N VAL A 261 6.25 -9.92 -16.92
CA VAL A 261 5.25 -8.96 -16.48
C VAL A 261 5.88 -7.59 -16.24
N LYS A 262 5.18 -6.55 -16.69
CA LYS A 262 5.53 -5.16 -16.40
C LYS A 262 4.75 -4.66 -15.19
N ASN A 263 5.35 -3.71 -14.48
CA ASN A 263 4.65 -2.99 -13.46
C ASN A 263 3.55 -2.12 -14.10
N SER A 264 2.36 -2.11 -13.51
CA SER A 264 1.25 -1.27 -13.96
C SER A 264 1.48 0.22 -13.70
N ASN A 265 2.48 0.58 -12.90
CA ASN A 265 2.92 1.96 -12.69
C ASN A 265 3.92 2.38 -13.77
N TYR A 266 3.43 2.99 -14.84
CA TYR A 266 4.25 3.44 -15.97
C TYR A 266 5.29 4.50 -15.62
N LEU A 267 5.15 5.21 -14.48
CA LEU A 267 6.12 6.21 -14.03
C LEU A 267 7.51 5.63 -13.80
N LEU A 268 7.61 4.31 -13.63
CA LEU A 268 8.89 3.63 -13.37
C LEU A 268 9.76 3.43 -14.63
N TYR A 269 9.18 3.44 -15.83
CA TYR A 269 9.92 3.03 -17.03
C TYR A 269 9.52 3.72 -18.32
N ASP A 270 8.57 4.65 -18.30
CA ASP A 270 8.21 5.42 -19.48
C ASP A 270 8.99 6.75 -19.50
N PRO A 271 10.05 6.88 -20.35
CA PRO A 271 10.86 8.08 -20.40
C PRO A 271 10.05 9.30 -20.84
N TRP A 272 8.99 9.11 -21.62
CA TRP A 272 8.11 10.19 -22.07
C TRP A 272 7.29 10.73 -20.90
N LEU A 273 6.77 9.85 -20.05
CA LEU A 273 6.08 10.25 -18.82
C LEU A 273 7.04 10.90 -17.82
N ALA A 274 8.24 10.36 -17.68
CA ALA A 274 9.28 10.93 -16.81
C ALA A 274 9.79 12.28 -17.31
N SER A 275 9.77 12.55 -18.64
CA SER A 275 10.23 13.80 -19.24
C SER A 275 9.14 14.86 -19.39
N LYS A 276 7.87 14.47 -19.32
CA LYS A 276 6.73 15.38 -19.43
C LYS A 276 6.38 15.96 -18.07
N THR A 277 7.10 16.98 -17.71
CA THR A 277 6.64 17.87 -16.64
C THR A 277 5.47 18.71 -17.14
N ALA A 278 4.52 18.99 -16.28
CA ALA A 278 3.51 19.99 -16.61
C ALA A 278 4.22 21.27 -17.06
N ASN A 279 3.91 21.74 -18.27
CA ASN A 279 4.46 22.94 -18.88
C ASN A 279 5.96 22.97 -19.26
N GLY A 280 6.64 21.80 -19.39
CA GLY A 280 8.01 21.75 -19.90
C GLY A 280 9.08 22.26 -18.94
N THR A 281 8.76 22.37 -17.66
CA THR A 281 9.72 22.65 -16.59
C THR A 281 10.26 21.34 -16.03
N ASP A 282 11.51 21.30 -15.61
CA ASP A 282 12.14 20.11 -15.04
C ASP A 282 11.37 19.64 -13.80
N SER A 283 11.13 18.33 -13.70
CA SER A 283 10.52 17.78 -12.49
C SER A 283 11.55 17.84 -11.36
N HIS A 284 11.20 18.45 -10.25
CA HIS A 284 12.01 18.48 -9.04
C HIS A 284 11.85 17.21 -8.18
N LEU A 285 11.23 16.15 -8.72
CA LEU A 285 11.27 14.83 -8.13
C LEU A 285 12.63 14.22 -8.37
N SER A 286 13.42 14.00 -7.32
CA SER A 286 14.70 13.32 -7.45
C SER A 286 14.50 11.83 -7.76
N ALA A 287 13.41 11.21 -7.26
CA ALA A 287 13.08 9.82 -7.57
C ALA A 287 11.59 9.50 -7.33
N VAL A 288 10.97 8.81 -8.27
CA VAL A 288 9.77 7.99 -8.04
C VAL A 288 10.26 6.61 -7.60
N ILE A 289 10.08 6.27 -6.34
CA ILE A 289 10.50 4.96 -5.81
C ILE A 289 9.58 3.87 -6.34
N GLY A 290 8.28 4.10 -6.34
CA GLY A 290 7.31 3.13 -6.85
C GLY A 290 5.91 3.37 -6.31
N GLY A 291 5.03 2.41 -6.50
CA GLY A 291 3.67 2.52 -5.97
C GLY A 291 2.72 1.47 -6.52
N LYS A 292 1.43 1.71 -6.31
CA LYS A 292 0.37 0.81 -6.77
C LYS A 292 -0.75 1.58 -7.45
N THR A 293 -1.11 1.12 -8.63
CA THR A 293 -2.28 1.59 -9.39
C THR A 293 -3.55 0.88 -8.95
N GLY A 294 -4.70 1.53 -9.14
CA GLY A 294 -6.02 0.94 -8.95
C GLY A 294 -6.98 1.38 -10.04
N THR A 295 -7.83 0.47 -10.52
CA THR A 295 -8.87 0.79 -11.50
C THR A 295 -10.04 -0.16 -11.34
N THR A 296 -11.23 0.39 -11.20
CA THR A 296 -12.53 -0.29 -11.38
C THR A 296 -13.51 0.69 -11.99
N SER A 297 -14.65 0.20 -12.48
CA SER A 297 -15.70 1.07 -13.00
C SER A 297 -16.26 2.03 -11.94
N GLN A 298 -16.28 1.61 -10.67
CA GLN A 298 -16.78 2.41 -9.54
C GLN A 298 -15.74 3.38 -9.01
N ALA A 299 -14.46 2.94 -8.92
CA ALA A 299 -13.38 3.74 -8.38
C ALA A 299 -12.85 4.80 -9.36
N GLY A 300 -13.08 4.62 -10.67
CA GLY A 300 -12.25 5.31 -11.66
C GLY A 300 -10.81 4.79 -11.61
N LYS A 301 -9.85 5.60 -12.02
CA LYS A 301 -8.42 5.29 -11.86
C LYS A 301 -7.88 5.92 -10.59
N GLY A 302 -6.92 5.26 -9.98
CA GLY A 302 -6.21 5.75 -8.81
C GLY A 302 -4.75 5.30 -8.80
N LEU A 303 -3.95 6.01 -8.04
CA LEU A 303 -2.54 5.72 -7.85
C LEU A 303 -2.10 6.17 -6.46
N THR A 304 -1.41 5.29 -5.75
CA THR A 304 -0.68 5.66 -4.53
C THR A 304 0.80 5.39 -4.78
N ILE A 305 1.64 6.43 -4.65
CA ILE A 305 3.09 6.37 -4.91
C ILE A 305 3.90 6.84 -3.71
N TYR A 306 5.11 6.33 -3.65
CA TYR A 306 6.20 6.79 -2.80
C TYR A 306 7.23 7.50 -3.66
N THR A 307 7.54 8.73 -3.33
CA THR A 307 8.52 9.57 -4.01
C THR A 307 9.48 10.21 -3.01
N VAL A 308 10.65 10.61 -3.51
CA VAL A 308 11.60 11.41 -2.73
C VAL A 308 11.85 12.69 -3.51
N ASN A 309 11.77 13.85 -2.85
CA ASN A 309 12.07 15.14 -3.47
C ASN A 309 13.58 15.47 -3.43
N GLU A 310 13.98 16.57 -4.05
CA GLU A 310 15.38 17.00 -4.11
C GLU A 310 16.00 17.29 -2.74
N ASN A 311 15.18 17.61 -1.74
CA ASN A 311 15.62 17.86 -0.36
C ASN A 311 15.65 16.58 0.50
N GLY A 312 15.39 15.42 -0.09
CA GLY A 312 15.40 14.13 0.59
C GLY A 312 14.14 13.84 1.41
N HIS A 313 13.06 14.63 1.25
CA HIS A 313 11.79 14.34 1.91
C HIS A 313 11.07 13.18 1.24
N GLU A 314 10.58 12.26 2.05
CA GLU A 314 9.79 11.11 1.64
C GLU A 314 8.31 11.48 1.55
N LEU A 315 7.78 11.50 0.32
CA LEU A 315 6.40 11.89 0.05
C LEU A 315 5.56 10.70 -0.36
N MET A 316 4.42 10.54 0.32
CA MET A 316 3.38 9.58 -0.03
C MET A 316 2.25 10.34 -0.73
N ILE A 317 2.02 10.02 -2.00
CA ILE A 317 1.03 10.70 -2.82
C ILE A 317 -0.06 9.71 -3.19
N SER A 318 -1.30 10.01 -2.83
CA SER A 318 -2.46 9.22 -3.21
C SER A 318 -3.43 10.07 -4.01
N ILE A 319 -3.84 9.58 -5.18
CA ILE A 319 -4.78 10.25 -6.08
C ILE A 319 -5.87 9.25 -6.44
N CYS A 320 -7.12 9.64 -6.29
CA CYS A 320 -8.28 8.76 -6.38
C CYS A 320 -9.38 9.37 -7.25
N GLY A 321 -10.12 8.51 -7.95
CA GLY A 321 -11.24 8.95 -8.77
C GLY A 321 -10.83 9.76 -9.99
N ILE A 322 -9.72 9.42 -10.65
CA ILE A 322 -9.25 10.08 -11.85
C ILE A 322 -10.07 9.60 -13.04
N PRO A 323 -10.65 10.50 -13.87
CA PRO A 323 -11.28 10.14 -15.13
C PRO A 323 -10.29 9.47 -16.09
N GLN A 324 -10.80 8.55 -16.93
CA GLN A 324 -9.97 7.70 -17.81
C GLN A 324 -8.97 8.50 -18.66
N ASP A 325 -9.38 9.65 -19.15
CA ASP A 325 -8.61 10.46 -20.12
C ASP A 325 -7.51 11.31 -19.47
N TYR A 326 -7.51 11.45 -18.13
CA TYR A 326 -6.58 12.34 -17.42
C TYR A 326 -5.55 11.62 -16.53
N TYR A 327 -5.58 10.29 -16.48
CA TYR A 327 -4.84 9.48 -15.52
C TYR A 327 -3.36 9.85 -15.35
N PHE A 328 -2.62 9.94 -16.45
CA PHE A 328 -1.18 10.19 -16.38
C PHE A 328 -0.84 11.67 -16.13
N TYR A 329 -1.54 12.58 -16.75
CA TYR A 329 -1.30 14.00 -16.59
C TYR A 329 -1.54 14.47 -15.16
N THR A 330 -2.64 14.04 -14.54
CA THR A 330 -2.98 14.42 -13.18
C THR A 330 -1.93 13.93 -12.18
N THR A 331 -1.47 12.70 -12.34
CA THR A 331 -0.46 12.12 -11.44
C THR A 331 0.87 12.85 -11.54
N MET A 332 1.32 13.10 -12.76
CA MET A 332 2.57 13.83 -13.01
C MET A 332 2.49 15.27 -12.55
N TYR A 333 1.34 15.90 -12.76
CA TYR A 333 1.08 17.24 -12.32
C TYR A 333 1.18 17.37 -10.80
N LEU A 334 0.48 16.51 -10.04
CA LEU A 334 0.56 16.50 -8.59
C LEU A 334 1.97 16.22 -8.07
N ALA A 335 2.67 15.27 -8.69
CA ALA A 335 4.05 14.99 -8.34
C ALA A 335 4.96 16.20 -8.57
N SER A 336 4.78 16.91 -9.70
CA SER A 336 5.55 18.10 -10.04
C SER A 336 5.22 19.27 -9.10
N VAL A 337 3.94 19.53 -8.86
CA VAL A 337 3.47 20.60 -7.95
C VAL A 337 3.99 20.36 -6.54
N THR A 338 3.98 19.12 -6.07
CA THR A 338 4.45 18.78 -4.73
C THR A 338 5.95 19.01 -4.61
N ALA A 339 6.71 18.67 -5.63
CA ALA A 339 8.14 18.93 -5.66
C ALA A 339 8.44 20.45 -5.61
N TYR A 340 7.71 21.25 -6.40
CA TYR A 340 7.85 22.71 -6.43
C TYR A 340 7.37 23.37 -5.13
N GLY A 341 6.20 23.01 -4.65
CA GLY A 341 5.64 23.55 -3.41
C GLY A 341 6.54 23.34 -2.21
N ASN A 342 7.23 22.21 -2.16
CA ASN A 342 8.18 21.91 -1.08
C ASN A 342 9.41 22.82 -1.09
N LEU A 343 10.00 23.12 -2.25
CA LEU A 343 11.17 24.00 -2.34
C LEU A 343 10.89 25.39 -1.77
N ALA A 344 9.72 25.95 -2.06
CA ALA A 344 9.35 27.26 -1.57
C ALA A 344 8.98 27.30 -0.07
N CYS A 345 8.57 26.15 0.49
CA CYS A 345 8.09 26.06 1.85
C CYS A 345 9.18 25.79 2.87
N TRP A 346 10.26 25.16 2.49
CA TRP A 346 11.32 24.72 3.40
C TRP A 346 12.31 25.84 3.75
N GLU A 347 12.37 26.93 2.98
CA GLU A 347 13.23 28.08 3.28
C GLU A 347 12.70 29.01 4.37
N ALA A 348 11.43 28.92 4.72
CA ALA A 348 10.80 29.75 5.77
C ALA A 348 10.26 28.88 6.89
N ASP A 349 10.61 29.09 8.11
CA ASP A 349 10.30 28.47 9.41
C ASP A 349 9.35 27.23 9.40
N PRO A 350 9.80 26.02 9.85
CA PRO A 350 9.04 24.78 9.81
C PRO A 350 7.75 24.74 10.64
N VAL A 351 7.49 25.75 11.48
CA VAL A 351 6.35 25.77 12.41
C VAL A 351 5.05 26.28 11.77
N THR A 352 5.11 26.91 10.59
CA THR A 352 3.96 27.67 10.05
C THR A 352 3.39 27.20 8.72
N ARG A 353 3.62 25.93 8.28
CA ARG A 353 3.35 25.59 6.91
C ARG A 353 2.39 24.43 6.70
N VAL A 354 1.18 24.80 6.44
CA VAL A 354 0.13 23.94 5.95
C VAL A 354 -0.61 24.63 4.81
N TYR A 355 -0.63 24.00 3.68
CA TYR A 355 -1.38 24.50 2.53
C TYR A 355 -2.85 24.19 2.70
N GLY A 356 -3.67 25.20 2.41
CA GLY A 356 -5.09 25.14 2.59
C GLY A 356 -5.75 24.04 1.77
N THR A 357 -6.72 23.40 2.37
CA THR A 357 -7.77 22.70 1.67
C THR A 357 -8.50 23.71 0.79
N THR A 358 -8.45 23.57 -0.53
CA THR A 358 -9.37 24.31 -1.40
C THR A 358 -10.71 23.60 -1.33
N GLY A 359 -11.48 23.90 -0.29
CA GLY A 359 -12.90 23.63 -0.23
C GLY A 359 -13.63 24.94 -0.57
N ASP A 360 -14.23 24.96 -1.74
CA ASP A 360 -15.51 25.60 -2.05
C ASP A 360 -16.03 24.96 -3.34
#